data_7e0ca29244c3dfd3dc1e2f73e0685f73
#
_entry.id   7e0ca29244c3dfd3dc1e2f73e0685f73
#
_cell.length_a   1.000
_cell.length_b   1.000
_cell.length_c   1.000
_cell.angle_alpha   90.00
_cell.angle_beta   90.00
_cell.angle_gamma   90.00
#
_symmetry.space_group_name_H-M   'P 1'
#
loop_
_entity.id
_entity.type
_entity.pdbx_description
1 polymer ?
#
loop_
_entity_poly.entity_id
_entity_poly.type
_entity_poly.pdbx_seq_one_letter_code
_entity_poly.pdbx_strand_id
1 'polypeptide(L)'
;VQIGEMILRQIKTVTDKPVIKVINTHFHGDHWLGNHAFVKANPDVEIYSHQEVIDQIKNGSGEFWIGFMQRNTDNAISGTVATSPTKVLKGGEVMKVGDTTLKIHHFGRVHTVADLAVEVVEDQTVYSGDMMMRRIANMADGSYLGSIDAMDQLAALPAKQFIPGHGKHDGQKLITDFKTFCEVVYNKTGEYYDEGMSDFEIKPKLMEEPFMKDTASQWPGYESTLGKYVVVAVQEYEKNMF
;
A
#
# COMPACT_ATOMS: atom_id res chain seq x y z
N VAL A 1 -10.60 -14.69 5.92
CA VAL A 1 -11.48 -15.37 4.95
C VAL A 1 -12.75 -14.57 4.71
N GLN A 2 -13.35 -13.97 5.71
CA GLN A 2 -14.66 -13.30 5.66
C GLN A 2 -14.72 -12.16 4.62
N ILE A 3 -13.70 -11.29 4.60
CA ILE A 3 -13.62 -10.19 3.61
C ILE A 3 -13.47 -10.75 2.20
N GLY A 4 -12.64 -11.78 1.99
CA GLY A 4 -12.52 -12.43 0.68
C GLY A 4 -13.84 -13.03 0.20
N GLU A 5 -14.64 -13.63 1.10
CA GLU A 5 -15.97 -14.11 0.78
C GLU A 5 -16.95 -12.96 0.45
N MET A 6 -16.82 -11.81 1.11
CA MET A 6 -17.59 -10.60 0.74
C MET A 6 -17.22 -10.12 -0.66
N ILE A 7 -15.93 -10.06 -0.98
CA ILE A 7 -15.44 -9.69 -2.33
C ILE A 7 -15.99 -10.64 -3.37
N LEU A 8 -15.93 -11.96 -3.15
CA LEU A 8 -16.48 -12.96 -4.05
C LEU A 8 -17.99 -12.77 -4.28
N ARG A 9 -18.77 -12.45 -3.24
CA ARG A 9 -20.19 -12.12 -3.38
C ARG A 9 -20.41 -10.87 -4.23
N GLN A 10 -19.58 -9.83 -4.05
CA GLN A 10 -19.68 -8.60 -4.87
C GLN A 10 -19.32 -8.89 -6.34
N ILE A 11 -18.29 -9.67 -6.61
CA ILE A 11 -17.91 -10.06 -7.97
C ILE A 11 -19.11 -10.76 -8.67
N LYS A 12 -19.82 -11.64 -7.96
CA LYS A 12 -20.99 -12.33 -8.50
C LYS A 12 -22.17 -11.43 -8.86
N THR A 13 -22.21 -10.20 -8.35
CA THR A 13 -23.26 -9.24 -8.76
C THR A 13 -23.00 -8.64 -10.14
N VAL A 14 -21.77 -8.75 -10.66
CA VAL A 14 -21.35 -8.16 -11.93
C VAL A 14 -20.97 -9.23 -12.98
N THR A 15 -20.58 -10.44 -12.54
CA THR A 15 -20.21 -11.52 -13.46
C THR A 15 -20.32 -12.90 -12.80
N ASP A 16 -20.71 -13.91 -13.60
CA ASP A 16 -20.70 -15.33 -13.19
C ASP A 16 -19.36 -16.04 -13.46
N LYS A 17 -18.40 -15.34 -14.08
CA LYS A 17 -17.08 -15.91 -14.36
C LYS A 17 -16.33 -16.19 -13.06
N PRO A 18 -15.57 -17.29 -12.97
CA PRO A 18 -14.77 -17.59 -11.80
C PRO A 18 -13.59 -16.61 -11.67
N VAL A 19 -13.17 -16.32 -10.44
CA VAL A 19 -11.87 -15.69 -10.21
C VAL A 19 -10.78 -16.73 -10.46
N ILE A 20 -9.92 -16.46 -11.42
CA ILE A 20 -8.83 -17.38 -11.83
C ILE A 20 -7.45 -16.83 -11.43
N LYS A 21 -7.34 -15.53 -11.17
CA LYS A 21 -6.09 -14.88 -10.76
C LYS A 21 -6.35 -13.85 -9.67
N VAL A 22 -5.42 -13.81 -8.70
CA VAL A 22 -5.36 -12.78 -7.64
C VAL A 22 -3.94 -12.22 -7.64
N ILE A 23 -3.80 -10.91 -7.51
CA ILE A 23 -2.50 -10.25 -7.37
C ILE A 23 -2.50 -9.51 -6.03
N ASN A 24 -1.57 -9.86 -5.15
CA ASN A 24 -1.34 -9.13 -3.91
C ASN A 24 -0.24 -8.11 -4.11
N THR A 25 -0.51 -6.87 -3.72
CA THR A 25 0.42 -5.76 -3.93
C THR A 25 1.59 -5.78 -2.96
N HIS A 26 1.37 -6.12 -1.69
CA HIS A 26 2.37 -6.14 -0.65
C HIS A 26 2.00 -7.08 0.52
N PHE A 27 2.86 -7.20 1.54
CA PHE A 27 2.73 -8.22 2.58
C PHE A 27 1.85 -7.83 3.79
N HIS A 28 1.24 -6.64 3.84
CA HIS A 28 0.34 -6.29 4.94
C HIS A 28 -0.95 -7.10 4.87
N GLY A 29 -1.42 -7.58 6.02
CA GLY A 29 -2.44 -8.63 6.11
C GLY A 29 -3.80 -8.26 5.51
N ASP A 30 -4.17 -7.00 5.56
CA ASP A 30 -5.42 -6.49 4.99
C ASP A 30 -5.45 -6.56 3.44
N HIS A 31 -4.30 -6.80 2.79
CA HIS A 31 -4.18 -6.93 1.35
C HIS A 31 -4.06 -8.37 0.83
N TRP A 32 -3.88 -9.38 1.71
CA TRP A 32 -3.73 -10.77 1.26
C TRP A 32 -4.45 -11.82 2.11
N LEU A 33 -4.87 -11.52 3.34
CA LEU A 33 -5.57 -12.52 4.20
C LEU A 33 -6.89 -13.01 3.58
N GLY A 34 -7.44 -12.29 2.59
CA GLY A 34 -8.55 -12.71 1.76
C GLY A 34 -8.25 -13.90 0.83
N ASN A 35 -6.98 -14.20 0.54
CA ASN A 35 -6.55 -15.27 -0.36
C ASN A 35 -7.18 -16.63 -0.01
N HIS A 36 -7.34 -16.92 1.28
CA HIS A 36 -7.98 -18.16 1.76
C HIS A 36 -9.39 -18.36 1.18
N ALA A 37 -10.18 -17.29 1.06
CA ALA A 37 -11.52 -17.39 0.47
C ALA A 37 -11.48 -17.71 -1.02
N PHE A 38 -10.53 -17.12 -1.76
CA PHE A 38 -10.38 -17.38 -3.18
C PHE A 38 -9.97 -18.83 -3.45
N VAL A 39 -9.03 -19.38 -2.67
CA VAL A 39 -8.63 -20.80 -2.78
C VAL A 39 -9.77 -21.75 -2.41
N LYS A 40 -10.58 -21.40 -1.38
CA LYS A 40 -11.77 -22.19 -1.03
C LYS A 40 -12.80 -22.21 -2.17
N ALA A 41 -12.99 -21.07 -2.85
CA ALA A 41 -13.96 -20.95 -3.94
C ALA A 41 -13.49 -21.58 -5.25
N ASN A 42 -12.18 -21.52 -5.53
CA ASN A 42 -11.55 -22.10 -6.70
C ASN A 42 -10.13 -22.59 -6.32
N PRO A 43 -9.94 -23.90 -6.08
CA PRO A 43 -8.62 -24.46 -5.73
C PRO A 43 -7.54 -24.25 -6.80
N ASP A 44 -7.92 -24.00 -8.05
CA ASP A 44 -7.01 -23.74 -9.17
C ASP A 44 -6.67 -22.26 -9.35
N VAL A 45 -7.15 -21.37 -8.46
CA VAL A 45 -6.83 -19.94 -8.54
C VAL A 45 -5.33 -19.70 -8.41
N GLU A 46 -4.78 -18.96 -9.33
CA GLU A 46 -3.37 -18.56 -9.28
C GLU A 46 -3.22 -17.26 -8.46
N ILE A 47 -2.42 -17.28 -7.42
CA ILE A 47 -2.16 -16.11 -6.57
C ILE A 47 -0.73 -15.63 -6.78
N TYR A 48 -0.60 -14.39 -7.18
CA TYR A 48 0.64 -13.75 -7.58
C TYR A 48 1.06 -12.67 -6.59
N SER A 49 2.38 -12.49 -6.41
CA SER A 49 2.96 -11.32 -5.76
C SER A 49 4.46 -11.22 -6.08
N HIS A 50 5.14 -10.18 -5.59
CA HIS A 50 6.59 -10.09 -5.62
C HIS A 50 7.23 -11.18 -4.76
N GLN A 51 8.42 -11.66 -5.13
CA GLN A 51 9.10 -12.73 -4.37
C GLN A 51 9.31 -12.37 -2.91
N GLU A 52 9.76 -11.13 -2.63
CA GLU A 52 9.99 -10.69 -1.26
C GLU A 52 8.70 -10.64 -0.41
N VAL A 53 7.55 -10.33 -1.01
CA VAL A 53 6.25 -10.39 -0.34
C VAL A 53 5.91 -11.83 0.05
N ILE A 54 6.16 -12.78 -0.87
CA ILE A 54 5.94 -14.21 -0.62
C ILE A 54 6.84 -14.68 0.54
N ASP A 55 8.10 -14.28 0.53
CA ASP A 55 9.08 -14.65 1.55
C ASP A 55 8.72 -14.04 2.91
N GLN A 56 8.33 -12.77 2.97
CA GLN A 56 7.86 -12.12 4.20
C GLN A 56 6.65 -12.86 4.80
N ILE A 57 5.66 -13.21 3.99
CA ILE A 57 4.47 -13.94 4.47
C ILE A 57 4.87 -15.31 5.04
N LYS A 58 5.76 -16.05 4.38
CA LYS A 58 6.22 -17.38 4.82
C LYS A 58 7.14 -17.33 6.03
N ASN A 59 7.93 -16.27 6.18
CA ASN A 59 8.93 -16.12 7.24
C ASN A 59 8.39 -15.44 8.52
N GLY A 60 7.09 -15.60 8.80
CA GLY A 60 6.47 -15.21 10.06
C GLY A 60 5.49 -14.05 9.95
N SER A 61 5.55 -13.21 8.90
CA SER A 61 4.58 -12.13 8.72
C SER A 61 3.15 -12.66 8.58
N GLY A 62 2.95 -13.86 8.01
CA GLY A 62 1.66 -14.48 7.89
C GLY A 62 0.98 -14.74 9.24
N GLU A 63 1.70 -15.35 10.16
CA GLU A 63 1.20 -15.62 11.52
C GLU A 63 1.01 -14.33 12.34
N PHE A 64 1.97 -13.41 12.21
CA PHE A 64 1.88 -12.08 12.84
C PHE A 64 0.59 -11.37 12.45
N TRP A 65 0.29 -11.29 11.14
CA TRP A 65 -0.91 -10.59 10.66
C TRP A 65 -2.21 -11.26 11.07
N ILE A 66 -2.27 -12.59 11.11
CA ILE A 66 -3.43 -13.31 11.66
C ILE A 66 -3.63 -12.92 13.12
N GLY A 67 -2.59 -13.03 13.95
CA GLY A 67 -2.67 -12.69 15.37
C GLY A 67 -2.99 -11.20 15.60
N PHE A 68 -2.42 -10.32 14.80
CA PHE A 68 -2.70 -8.87 14.86
C PHE A 68 -4.18 -8.59 14.53
N MET A 69 -4.68 -9.12 13.43
CA MET A 69 -6.07 -8.90 13.01
C MET A 69 -7.08 -9.57 13.97
N GLN A 70 -6.78 -10.74 14.51
CA GLN A 70 -7.61 -11.37 15.53
C GLN A 70 -7.82 -10.46 16.74
N ARG A 71 -6.73 -9.86 17.24
CA ARG A 71 -6.81 -8.94 18.40
C ARG A 71 -7.54 -7.63 18.08
N ASN A 72 -7.38 -7.10 16.87
CA ASN A 72 -7.94 -5.80 16.49
C ASN A 72 -9.36 -5.86 15.91
N THR A 73 -9.91 -7.06 15.71
CA THR A 73 -11.26 -7.27 15.16
C THR A 73 -12.14 -8.15 16.04
N ASP A 74 -11.84 -8.23 17.34
CA ASP A 74 -12.56 -9.10 18.26
C ASP A 74 -12.75 -10.52 17.70
N ASN A 75 -11.68 -11.06 17.11
CA ASN A 75 -11.66 -12.39 16.51
C ASN A 75 -12.57 -12.57 15.26
N ALA A 76 -13.01 -11.48 14.63
CA ALA A 76 -13.88 -11.55 13.43
C ALA A 76 -13.25 -12.30 12.25
N ILE A 77 -11.92 -12.46 12.22
CA ILE A 77 -11.21 -13.24 11.20
C ILE A 77 -11.02 -14.72 11.55
N SER A 78 -11.69 -15.23 12.60
CA SER A 78 -11.59 -16.63 13.03
C SER A 78 -11.77 -17.60 11.86
N GLY A 79 -10.91 -18.64 11.79
CA GLY A 79 -10.89 -19.61 10.71
C GLY A 79 -10.13 -19.14 9.44
N THR A 80 -9.57 -17.94 9.44
CA THR A 80 -8.65 -17.52 8.36
C THR A 80 -7.33 -18.28 8.46
N VAL A 81 -6.86 -18.82 7.34
CA VAL A 81 -5.57 -19.48 7.21
C VAL A 81 -4.65 -18.59 6.36
N ALA A 82 -3.39 -18.45 6.78
CA ALA A 82 -2.37 -17.74 6.02
C ALA A 82 -2.12 -18.46 4.68
N THR A 83 -2.68 -17.90 3.61
CA THR A 83 -2.60 -18.46 2.26
C THR A 83 -1.67 -17.57 1.42
N SER A 84 -0.39 -17.90 1.42
CA SER A 84 0.65 -17.15 0.69
C SER A 84 0.45 -17.26 -0.82
N PRO A 85 0.78 -16.22 -1.61
CA PRO A 85 0.92 -16.33 -3.06
C PRO A 85 1.95 -17.42 -3.42
N THR A 86 1.74 -18.05 -4.59
CA THR A 86 2.60 -19.14 -5.08
C THR A 86 3.25 -18.81 -6.43
N LYS A 87 2.82 -17.74 -7.07
CA LYS A 87 3.34 -17.27 -8.36
C LYS A 87 4.07 -15.96 -8.18
N VAL A 88 5.23 -15.84 -8.80
CA VAL A 88 6.07 -14.63 -8.71
C VAL A 88 5.73 -13.68 -9.85
N LEU A 89 5.65 -12.39 -9.53
CA LEU A 89 5.64 -11.28 -10.48
C LEU A 89 6.81 -10.34 -10.18
N LYS A 90 7.36 -9.77 -11.24
CA LYS A 90 8.39 -8.73 -11.19
C LYS A 90 7.89 -7.48 -11.89
N GLY A 91 8.49 -6.33 -11.59
CA GLY A 91 8.22 -5.12 -12.35
C GLY A 91 8.58 -5.27 -13.83
N GLY A 92 7.78 -4.64 -14.70
CA GLY A 92 7.95 -4.69 -16.16
C GLY A 92 7.24 -5.85 -16.85
N GLU A 93 6.69 -6.80 -16.10
CA GLU A 93 5.95 -7.91 -16.70
C GLU A 93 4.59 -7.48 -17.25
N VAL A 94 4.17 -8.16 -18.32
CA VAL A 94 2.85 -7.97 -18.95
C VAL A 94 2.10 -9.29 -18.91
N MET A 95 0.87 -9.25 -18.39
CA MET A 95 -0.02 -10.39 -18.29
C MET A 95 -1.30 -10.12 -19.07
N LYS A 96 -1.83 -11.15 -19.75
CA LYS A 96 -3.16 -11.09 -20.35
C LYS A 96 -4.16 -11.92 -19.56
N VAL A 97 -5.36 -11.36 -19.36
CA VAL A 97 -6.51 -12.04 -18.77
C VAL A 97 -7.70 -11.80 -19.70
N GLY A 98 -7.98 -12.77 -20.57
CA GLY A 98 -8.88 -12.56 -21.70
C GLY A 98 -8.35 -11.46 -22.62
N ASP A 99 -9.18 -10.45 -22.90
CA ASP A 99 -8.81 -9.31 -23.74
C ASP A 99 -8.13 -8.17 -22.95
N THR A 100 -8.04 -8.30 -21.62
CA THR A 100 -7.45 -7.29 -20.74
C THR A 100 -5.95 -7.47 -20.61
N THR A 101 -5.20 -6.38 -20.76
CA THR A 101 -3.75 -6.32 -20.57
C THR A 101 -3.42 -5.70 -19.21
N LEU A 102 -2.70 -6.45 -18.38
CA LEU A 102 -2.17 -5.99 -17.11
C LEU A 102 -0.67 -5.73 -17.27
N LYS A 103 -0.21 -4.52 -16.90
CA LYS A 103 1.22 -4.25 -16.74
C LYS A 103 1.53 -4.16 -15.25
N ILE A 104 2.62 -4.81 -14.86
CA ILE A 104 3.07 -4.86 -13.47
C ILE A 104 4.18 -3.84 -13.28
N HIS A 105 4.00 -2.95 -12.31
CA HIS A 105 4.99 -1.95 -11.93
C HIS A 105 5.54 -2.27 -10.55
N HIS A 106 6.85 -2.06 -10.38
CA HIS A 106 7.56 -2.16 -9.12
C HIS A 106 8.61 -1.05 -9.07
N PHE A 107 8.56 -0.22 -8.04
CA PHE A 107 9.38 0.98 -7.91
C PHE A 107 10.40 0.89 -6.75
N GLY A 108 10.70 -0.33 -6.31
CA GLY A 108 11.55 -0.56 -5.15
C GLY A 108 10.78 -0.47 -3.82
N ARG A 109 11.45 0.00 -2.77
CA ARG A 109 10.86 0.19 -1.45
C ARG A 109 10.04 1.46 -1.41
N VAL A 110 8.73 1.35 -1.28
CA VAL A 110 7.77 2.46 -1.24
C VAL A 110 7.02 2.44 0.09
N HIS A 111 5.90 1.71 0.17
CA HIS A 111 5.13 1.49 1.39
C HIS A 111 5.67 0.31 2.20
N THR A 112 6.19 -0.68 1.51
CA THR A 112 6.91 -1.84 2.07
C THR A 112 8.21 -2.09 1.30
N VAL A 113 8.89 -3.19 1.62
CA VAL A 113 10.15 -3.57 0.96
C VAL A 113 9.99 -3.88 -0.53
N ALA A 114 8.77 -4.27 -0.96
CA ALA A 114 8.48 -4.62 -2.34
C ALA A 114 6.98 -4.49 -2.61
N ASP A 115 6.61 -3.37 -3.22
CA ASP A 115 5.22 -3.08 -3.56
C ASP A 115 5.02 -3.26 -5.07
N LEU A 116 3.87 -3.83 -5.46
CA LEU A 116 3.43 -3.91 -6.85
C LEU A 116 2.27 -2.96 -7.12
N ALA A 117 2.30 -2.27 -8.25
CA ALA A 117 1.12 -1.64 -8.84
C ALA A 117 0.72 -2.37 -10.12
N VAL A 118 -0.57 -2.43 -10.38
CA VAL A 118 -1.16 -3.11 -11.54
C VAL A 118 -1.88 -2.09 -12.42
N GLU A 119 -1.36 -1.86 -13.62
CA GLU A 119 -2.01 -1.05 -14.64
C GLU A 119 -2.93 -1.93 -15.49
N VAL A 120 -4.21 -1.58 -15.54
CA VAL A 120 -5.17 -2.10 -16.50
C VAL A 120 -5.17 -1.17 -17.72
N VAL A 121 -4.49 -1.61 -18.79
CA VAL A 121 -4.14 -0.74 -19.93
C VAL A 121 -5.38 -0.20 -20.63
N GLU A 122 -6.33 -1.07 -20.94
CA GLU A 122 -7.55 -0.72 -21.68
C GLU A 122 -8.42 0.27 -20.91
N ASP A 123 -8.43 0.18 -19.58
CA ASP A 123 -9.21 1.05 -18.69
C ASP A 123 -8.44 2.32 -18.27
N GLN A 124 -7.17 2.44 -18.65
CA GLN A 124 -6.29 3.53 -18.22
C GLN A 124 -6.30 3.73 -16.69
N THR A 125 -6.31 2.62 -15.96
CA THR A 125 -6.45 2.58 -14.48
C THR A 125 -5.28 1.86 -13.86
N VAL A 126 -4.72 2.44 -12.78
CA VAL A 126 -3.65 1.84 -11.98
C VAL A 126 -4.18 1.52 -10.58
N TYR A 127 -4.04 0.28 -10.16
CA TYR A 127 -4.24 -0.18 -8.78
C TYR A 127 -2.89 -0.17 -8.08
N SER A 128 -2.68 0.78 -7.17
CA SER A 128 -1.36 1.05 -6.57
C SER A 128 -1.12 0.35 -5.24
N GLY A 129 -2.13 -0.35 -4.71
CA GLY A 129 -2.04 -0.75 -3.30
C GLY A 129 -1.77 0.46 -2.41
N ASP A 130 -0.94 0.30 -1.40
CA ASP A 130 -0.67 1.33 -0.40
C ASP A 130 0.48 2.27 -0.78
N MET A 131 0.99 2.20 -2.03
CA MET A 131 2.01 3.15 -2.50
C MET A 131 1.54 4.60 -2.42
N MET A 132 0.23 4.84 -2.48
CA MET A 132 -0.40 6.15 -2.26
C MET A 132 -1.75 5.99 -1.56
N MET A 133 -2.14 7.02 -0.78
CA MET A 133 -3.41 7.03 -0.07
C MET A 133 -3.78 8.43 0.45
N ARG A 134 -5.06 8.66 0.75
CA ARG A 134 -5.52 9.86 1.47
C ARG A 134 -5.77 9.53 2.94
N ARG A 135 -4.73 9.10 3.62
CA ARG A 135 -4.64 8.94 5.08
C ARG A 135 -3.18 9.11 5.48
N ILE A 136 -2.92 9.28 6.79
CA ILE A 136 -1.53 9.24 7.26
C ILE A 136 -1.00 7.83 7.05
N ALA A 137 -0.04 7.71 6.14
CA ALA A 137 0.52 6.44 5.69
C ALA A 137 1.27 5.73 6.82
N ASN A 138 1.13 4.41 6.88
CA ASN A 138 2.04 3.59 7.66
C ASN A 138 3.38 3.48 6.92
N MET A 139 4.41 4.11 7.42
CA MET A 139 5.75 4.15 6.82
C MET A 139 6.77 3.25 7.54
N ALA A 140 6.31 2.40 8.49
CA ALA A 140 7.22 1.58 9.30
C ALA A 140 8.10 0.63 8.45
N ASP A 141 7.56 0.11 7.36
CA ASP A 141 8.26 -0.79 6.43
C ASP A 141 8.70 -0.07 5.15
N GLY A 142 8.30 1.19 4.98
CA GLY A 142 8.44 1.97 3.76
C GLY A 142 9.67 2.89 3.72
N SER A 143 9.64 3.81 2.75
CA SER A 143 10.61 4.87 2.55
C SER A 143 9.92 6.13 2.03
N TYR A 144 10.17 7.27 2.64
CA TYR A 144 9.66 8.56 2.16
C TYR A 144 10.29 8.93 0.81
N LEU A 145 11.61 8.77 0.67
CA LEU A 145 12.30 9.03 -0.58
C LEU A 145 11.84 8.08 -1.69
N GLY A 146 11.70 6.79 -1.36
CA GLY A 146 11.14 5.81 -2.30
C GLY A 146 9.72 6.13 -2.71
N SER A 147 8.89 6.65 -1.79
CA SER A 147 7.52 7.08 -2.09
C SER A 147 7.50 8.30 -3.02
N ILE A 148 8.37 9.30 -2.79
CA ILE A 148 8.49 10.48 -3.65
C ILE A 148 8.86 10.07 -5.08
N ASP A 149 9.89 9.24 -5.24
CA ASP A 149 10.33 8.73 -6.54
C ASP A 149 9.25 7.88 -7.25
N ALA A 150 8.59 6.99 -6.51
CA ALA A 150 7.48 6.20 -7.04
C ALA A 150 6.30 7.06 -7.53
N MET A 151 6.00 8.18 -6.85
CA MET A 151 4.95 9.10 -7.29
C MET A 151 5.31 9.78 -8.62
N ASP A 152 6.57 10.14 -8.84
CA ASP A 152 7.01 10.69 -10.13
C ASP A 152 6.88 9.66 -11.26
N GLN A 153 7.26 8.41 -11.01
CA GLN A 153 7.14 7.33 -11.97
C GLN A 153 5.66 6.99 -12.27
N LEU A 154 4.79 6.93 -11.25
CA LEU A 154 3.35 6.73 -11.43
C LEU A 154 2.69 7.89 -12.20
N ALA A 155 3.09 9.13 -11.93
CA ALA A 155 2.59 10.30 -12.65
C ALA A 155 2.91 10.28 -14.14
N ALA A 156 4.00 9.62 -14.54
CA ALA A 156 4.40 9.48 -15.94
C ALA A 156 3.63 8.38 -16.70
N LEU A 157 2.85 7.55 -16.01
CA LEU A 157 2.06 6.51 -16.67
C LEU A 157 0.88 7.12 -17.45
N PRO A 158 0.49 6.51 -18.59
CA PRO A 158 -0.63 6.99 -19.41
C PRO A 158 -1.99 6.60 -18.81
N ALA A 159 -2.13 6.72 -17.47
CA ALA A 159 -3.33 6.38 -16.72
C ALA A 159 -4.13 7.64 -16.35
N LYS A 160 -5.45 7.47 -16.26
CA LYS A 160 -6.38 8.54 -15.88
C LYS A 160 -6.91 8.38 -14.46
N GLN A 161 -6.94 7.14 -13.97
CA GLN A 161 -7.47 6.80 -12.66
C GLN A 161 -6.41 6.04 -11.86
N PHE A 162 -6.31 6.38 -10.57
CA PHE A 162 -5.45 5.70 -9.61
C PHE A 162 -6.30 5.22 -8.45
N ILE A 163 -6.24 3.91 -8.19
CA ILE A 163 -7.01 3.24 -7.13
C ILE A 163 -6.02 2.93 -6.00
N PRO A 164 -6.10 3.64 -4.88
CA PRO A 164 -5.26 3.38 -3.72
C PRO A 164 -5.76 2.14 -2.96
N GLY A 165 -4.91 1.57 -2.13
CA GLY A 165 -5.34 0.49 -1.22
C GLY A 165 -6.34 0.97 -0.17
N HIS A 166 -6.23 2.23 0.25
CA HIS A 166 -7.13 2.86 1.21
C HIS A 166 -7.61 4.24 0.76
N GLY A 167 -8.90 4.49 0.91
CA GLY A 167 -9.54 5.76 0.60
C GLY A 167 -10.16 5.80 -0.80
N LYS A 168 -10.52 6.99 -1.24
CA LYS A 168 -11.17 7.19 -2.54
C LYS A 168 -10.14 7.25 -3.66
N HIS A 169 -10.48 6.65 -4.79
CA HIS A 169 -9.71 6.81 -6.03
C HIS A 169 -9.83 8.24 -6.57
N ASP A 170 -8.84 8.63 -7.36
CA ASP A 170 -8.81 9.92 -8.06
C ASP A 170 -7.87 9.81 -9.29
N GLY A 171 -7.74 10.90 -10.04
CA GLY A 171 -6.74 11.08 -11.08
C GLY A 171 -5.38 11.50 -10.52
N GLN A 172 -4.64 12.29 -11.30
CA GLN A 172 -3.30 12.80 -10.96
C GLN A 172 -3.24 13.54 -9.60
N LYS A 173 -4.35 14.12 -9.15
CA LYS A 173 -4.39 14.81 -7.86
C LYS A 173 -4.08 13.90 -6.68
N LEU A 174 -4.44 12.61 -6.75
CA LEU A 174 -4.09 11.67 -5.68
C LEU A 174 -2.57 11.51 -5.54
N ILE A 175 -1.88 11.38 -6.68
CA ILE A 175 -0.42 11.28 -6.73
C ILE A 175 0.23 12.55 -6.18
N THR A 176 -0.23 13.71 -6.66
CA THR A 176 0.32 15.01 -6.24
C THR A 176 0.13 15.24 -4.75
N ASP A 177 -1.07 14.99 -4.21
CA ASP A 177 -1.35 15.17 -2.79
C ASP A 177 -0.45 14.24 -1.94
N PHE A 178 -0.32 12.97 -2.32
CA PHE A 178 0.48 12.01 -1.55
C PHE A 178 1.98 12.29 -1.65
N LYS A 179 2.47 12.65 -2.84
CA LYS A 179 3.85 13.11 -3.03
C LYS A 179 4.18 14.31 -2.14
N THR A 180 3.33 15.34 -2.19
CA THR A 180 3.51 16.53 -1.36
C THR A 180 3.51 16.20 0.13
N PHE A 181 2.64 15.29 0.57
CA PHE A 181 2.66 14.80 1.95
C PHE A 181 4.03 14.19 2.31
N CYS A 182 4.56 13.29 1.49
CA CYS A 182 5.85 12.66 1.74
C CYS A 182 7.00 13.68 1.73
N GLU A 183 7.00 14.61 0.76
CA GLU A 183 7.99 15.69 0.66
C GLU A 183 7.98 16.59 1.90
N VAL A 184 6.80 17.05 2.32
CA VAL A 184 6.67 17.92 3.48
C VAL A 184 7.13 17.19 4.75
N VAL A 185 6.67 15.95 4.96
CA VAL A 185 7.06 15.19 6.16
C VAL A 185 8.57 14.94 6.15
N TYR A 186 9.15 14.47 5.06
CA TYR A 186 10.57 14.14 5.02
C TYR A 186 11.46 15.38 5.11
N ASN A 187 11.26 16.37 4.24
CA ASN A 187 12.13 17.54 4.16
C ASN A 187 12.03 18.42 5.40
N LYS A 188 10.82 18.70 5.89
CA LYS A 188 10.64 19.50 7.09
C LYS A 188 11.10 18.79 8.36
N THR A 189 10.95 17.47 8.42
CA THR A 189 11.55 16.70 9.51
C THR A 189 13.08 16.86 9.51
N GLY A 190 13.73 16.77 8.35
CA GLY A 190 15.17 17.00 8.25
C GLY A 190 15.60 18.41 8.66
N GLU A 191 14.90 19.46 8.16
CA GLU A 191 15.16 20.85 8.55
C GLU A 191 15.07 21.05 10.06
N TYR A 192 14.00 20.59 10.72
CA TYR A 192 13.81 20.73 12.16
C TYR A 192 14.77 19.87 12.98
N TYR A 193 15.14 18.69 12.47
CA TYR A 193 16.17 17.83 13.07
C TYR A 193 17.52 18.52 13.08
N ASP A 194 17.93 19.18 11.98
CA ASP A 194 19.18 19.94 11.88
C ASP A 194 19.19 21.18 12.81
N GLU A 195 18.01 21.71 13.15
CA GLU A 195 17.82 22.74 14.19
C GLU A 195 17.93 22.17 15.62
N GLY A 196 18.10 20.85 15.77
CA GLY A 196 18.26 20.18 17.06
C GLY A 196 16.93 19.79 17.73
N MET A 197 15.82 19.79 17.02
CA MET A 197 14.51 19.40 17.57
C MET A 197 14.38 17.90 17.69
N SER A 198 13.74 17.45 18.77
CA SER A 198 13.30 16.08 18.93
C SER A 198 12.05 15.79 18.09
N ASP A 199 11.77 14.51 17.83
CA ASP A 199 10.56 14.06 17.12
C ASP A 199 9.25 14.58 17.76
N PHE A 200 9.20 14.74 19.08
CA PHE A 200 8.06 15.32 19.80
C PHE A 200 7.86 16.82 19.47
N GLU A 201 8.95 17.56 19.28
CA GLU A 201 8.93 18.97 18.93
C GLU A 201 8.64 19.17 17.42
N ILE A 202 9.12 18.26 16.58
CA ILE A 202 8.92 18.28 15.13
C ILE A 202 7.43 18.08 14.76
N LYS A 203 6.74 17.13 15.39
CA LYS A 203 5.33 16.85 15.04
C LYS A 203 4.45 18.10 15.05
N PRO A 204 4.35 18.91 16.12
CA PRO A 204 3.52 20.10 16.12
C PRO A 204 3.95 21.15 15.08
N LYS A 205 5.26 21.24 14.78
CA LYS A 205 5.76 22.12 13.72
C LYS A 205 5.29 21.68 12.35
N LEU A 206 5.38 20.37 12.04
CA LEU A 206 4.85 19.82 10.80
C LEU A 206 3.36 20.09 10.62
N MET A 207 2.58 20.04 11.71
CA MET A 207 1.13 20.28 11.64
C MET A 207 0.79 21.73 11.28
N GLU A 208 1.72 22.68 11.46
CA GLU A 208 1.57 24.09 11.05
C GLU A 208 1.98 24.35 9.58
N GLU A 209 2.66 23.39 8.93
CA GLU A 209 3.01 23.53 7.53
C GLU A 209 1.75 23.66 6.65
N PRO A 210 1.73 24.54 5.63
CA PRO A 210 0.52 24.87 4.87
C PRO A 210 -0.21 23.63 4.33
N PHE A 211 0.49 22.74 3.67
CA PHE A 211 -0.13 21.53 3.13
C PHE A 211 -0.71 20.62 4.22
N MET A 212 0.01 20.47 5.32
CA MET A 212 -0.42 19.65 6.45
C MET A 212 -1.70 20.22 7.07
N LYS A 213 -1.76 21.53 7.26
CA LYS A 213 -2.89 22.24 7.85
C LYS A 213 -4.11 22.25 6.93
N ASP A 214 -3.90 22.56 5.65
CA ASP A 214 -4.99 22.82 4.71
C ASP A 214 -5.51 21.53 4.03
N THR A 215 -4.68 20.50 3.88
CA THR A 215 -5.01 19.27 3.14
C THR A 215 -4.93 18.04 4.03
N ALA A 216 -3.76 17.74 4.58
CA ALA A 216 -3.54 16.49 5.32
C ALA A 216 -4.30 16.45 6.65
N SER A 217 -4.66 17.59 7.24
CA SER A 217 -5.50 17.67 8.45
C SER A 217 -6.85 16.96 8.31
N GLN A 218 -7.34 16.83 7.09
CA GLN A 218 -8.59 16.12 6.78
C GLN A 218 -8.41 14.60 6.62
N TRP A 219 -7.17 14.12 6.66
CA TRP A 219 -6.88 12.71 6.45
C TRP A 219 -7.00 11.90 7.74
N PRO A 220 -7.57 10.68 7.67
CA PRO A 220 -7.59 9.78 8.82
C PRO A 220 -6.19 9.57 9.40
N GLY A 221 -6.09 9.61 10.73
CA GLY A 221 -4.83 9.40 11.44
C GLY A 221 -3.97 10.64 11.65
N TYR A 222 -4.39 11.83 11.16
CA TYR A 222 -3.60 13.06 11.23
C TYR A 222 -3.09 13.36 12.65
N GLU A 223 -3.96 13.41 13.62
CA GLU A 223 -3.56 13.71 15.00
C GLU A 223 -2.96 12.49 15.72
N SER A 224 -3.58 11.30 15.52
CA SER A 224 -3.29 10.11 16.31
C SER A 224 -2.05 9.34 15.81
N THR A 225 -1.73 9.46 14.53
CA THR A 225 -0.77 8.55 13.88
C THR A 225 0.47 9.26 13.34
N LEU A 226 0.37 10.55 12.96
CA LEU A 226 1.47 11.30 12.35
C LEU A 226 2.78 11.21 13.15
N GLY A 227 2.73 11.36 14.47
CA GLY A 227 3.93 11.32 15.31
C GLY A 227 4.75 10.04 15.19
N LYS A 228 4.10 8.89 14.99
CA LYS A 228 4.81 7.61 14.80
C LYS A 228 5.66 7.62 13.52
N TYR A 229 5.21 8.32 12.49
CA TYR A 229 5.87 8.32 11.19
C TYR A 229 6.81 9.50 11.01
N VAL A 230 6.73 10.52 11.87
CA VAL A 230 7.81 11.49 12.04
C VAL A 230 9.10 10.79 12.54
N VAL A 231 8.98 9.86 13.50
CA VAL A 231 10.12 9.05 13.96
C VAL A 231 10.77 8.28 12.80
N VAL A 232 9.95 7.71 11.91
CA VAL A 232 10.47 7.00 10.72
C VAL A 232 11.17 7.96 9.76
N ALA A 233 10.64 9.18 9.59
CA ALA A 233 11.28 10.20 8.75
C ALA A 233 12.63 10.65 9.34
N VAL A 234 12.73 10.84 10.66
CA VAL A 234 14.00 11.12 11.35
C VAL A 234 15.01 10.00 11.08
N GLN A 235 14.62 8.74 11.28
CA GLN A 235 15.51 7.59 11.07
C GLN A 235 15.99 7.47 9.63
N GLU A 236 15.10 7.72 8.67
CA GLU A 236 15.48 7.71 7.25
C GLU A 236 16.40 8.87 6.90
N TYR A 237 16.14 10.06 7.45
CA TYR A 237 16.98 11.24 7.27
C TYR A 237 18.39 11.00 7.82
N GLU A 238 18.52 10.55 9.07
CA GLU A 238 19.81 10.21 9.71
C GLU A 238 20.61 9.21 8.87
N LYS A 239 19.94 8.15 8.39
CA LYS A 239 20.59 7.12 7.58
C LYS A 239 21.15 7.65 6.26
N ASN A 240 20.54 8.70 5.71
CA ASN A 240 20.97 9.28 4.43
C ASN A 240 22.00 10.43 4.61
N MET A 241 22.32 10.83 5.85
CA MET A 241 23.39 11.78 6.13
C MET A 241 24.79 11.11 6.11
N PHE A 242 24.84 9.80 6.23
CA PHE A 242 26.08 8.98 6.32
C PHE A 242 26.13 7.93 5.21
#